data_66623c4263ef363cb1d3ae1616332e91
#
_entry.id   66623c4263ef363cb1d3ae1616332e91
#
_cell.length_a   1.000
_cell.length_b   1.000
_cell.length_c   1.000
_cell.angle_alpha   90.00
_cell.angle_beta   90.00
_cell.angle_gamma   90.00
#
_symmetry.space_group_name_H-M   'P 1'
#
loop_
_entity.id
_entity.type
_entity.pdbx_description
1 polymer ?
#
loop_
_entity_poly.entity_id
_entity_poly.type
_entity_poly.pdbx_seq_one_letter_code
_entity_poly.pdbx_strand_id
1 'polypeptide(L)'
;MYLFYTPDIDTSSFLSEEESAHCVRVLRYDRGDEILLTDGRGTTYHARITNPHPRHCEFEVLSQEKQEKTHNIYLHVAIAPTKNIERLEWMVEKCTEIGVDEITPLLCRFSERKNLRNDRLEKIILSAAKQSLTPYLPKLNELTDFASLMEMYGDEAMRRRGEEAMDKYIAHCYKDEKRELKDALRKGRDVLILIGPEGDFSEQEVEMAIREGFLPVGLGRSRLRTETAGVVACHTAVLLNED
;
A
#
# COMPACT_ATOMS: atom_id res chain seq x y z
N MET A 1 -4.95 -2.54 -22.86
CA MET A 1 -5.11 -1.08 -22.75
C MET A 1 -4.23 -0.64 -21.61
N TYR A 2 -3.56 0.51 -21.70
CA TYR A 2 -2.60 0.99 -20.69
C TYR A 2 -3.29 2.01 -19.80
N LEU A 3 -3.02 1.98 -18.49
CA LEU A 3 -3.59 2.92 -17.50
C LEU A 3 -2.60 4.06 -17.25
N PHE A 4 -3.03 5.31 -17.43
CA PHE A 4 -2.26 6.52 -17.15
C PHE A 4 -2.76 7.18 -15.86
N TYR A 5 -1.84 7.78 -15.11
CA TYR A 5 -2.17 8.46 -13.85
C TYR A 5 -2.31 9.96 -14.06
N THR A 6 -3.47 10.50 -13.68
CA THR A 6 -3.81 11.92 -13.80
C THR A 6 -4.57 12.36 -12.54
N PRO A 7 -3.85 12.70 -11.45
CA PRO A 7 -4.47 13.03 -10.16
C PRO A 7 -5.36 14.28 -10.17
N ASP A 8 -5.11 15.16 -11.12
CA ASP A 8 -5.77 16.46 -11.33
C ASP A 8 -6.73 16.47 -12.52
N ILE A 9 -7.26 15.30 -12.92
CA ILE A 9 -8.13 15.12 -14.10
C ILE A 9 -9.36 16.04 -14.09
N ASP A 10 -9.87 16.41 -12.93
CA ASP A 10 -11.01 17.33 -12.78
C ASP A 10 -10.69 18.77 -13.26
N THR A 11 -9.40 19.13 -13.32
CA THR A 11 -8.93 20.48 -13.66
C THR A 11 -7.93 20.49 -14.83
N SER A 12 -7.46 19.32 -15.27
CA SER A 12 -6.49 19.15 -16.34
C SER A 12 -7.07 18.32 -17.47
N SER A 13 -6.85 18.74 -18.71
CA SER A 13 -7.18 18.01 -19.93
C SER A 13 -5.95 17.46 -20.67
N PHE A 14 -4.81 17.34 -19.96
CA PHE A 14 -3.56 16.82 -20.53
C PHE A 14 -2.81 15.93 -19.53
N LEU A 15 -2.04 14.98 -20.06
CA LEU A 15 -1.17 14.12 -19.28
C LEU A 15 0.06 14.89 -18.78
N SER A 16 0.62 14.48 -17.63
CA SER A 16 1.92 14.97 -17.17
C SER A 16 3.00 14.78 -18.25
N GLU A 17 4.13 15.48 -18.15
CA GLU A 17 5.21 15.35 -19.15
C GLU A 17 5.73 13.92 -19.26
N GLU A 18 5.87 13.21 -18.13
CA GLU A 18 6.30 11.81 -18.09
C GLU A 18 5.28 10.88 -18.76
N GLU A 19 4.00 11.01 -18.43
CA GLU A 19 2.91 10.21 -19.02
C GLU A 19 2.72 10.55 -20.50
N SER A 20 2.85 11.81 -20.89
CA SER A 20 2.80 12.24 -22.31
C SER A 20 3.92 11.63 -23.13
N ALA A 21 5.15 11.64 -22.60
CA ALA A 21 6.30 11.03 -23.25
C ALA A 21 6.11 9.51 -23.39
N HIS A 22 5.61 8.86 -22.34
CA HIS A 22 5.32 7.42 -22.39
C HIS A 22 4.24 7.09 -23.41
N CYS A 23 3.13 7.82 -23.40
CA CYS A 23 1.99 7.66 -24.30
C CYS A 23 2.43 7.75 -25.77
N VAL A 24 3.10 8.86 -26.12
CA VAL A 24 3.38 9.20 -27.53
C VAL A 24 4.66 8.53 -28.05
N ARG A 25 5.75 8.50 -27.26
CA ARG A 25 7.05 7.99 -27.75
C ARG A 25 7.23 6.49 -27.55
N VAL A 26 6.73 5.94 -26.44
CA VAL A 26 6.92 4.53 -26.09
C VAL A 26 5.77 3.69 -26.65
N LEU A 27 4.54 4.03 -26.30
CA LEU A 27 3.34 3.31 -26.71
C LEU A 27 2.85 3.69 -28.11
N ARG A 28 3.32 4.84 -28.64
CA ARG A 28 3.03 5.33 -29.99
C ARG A 28 1.53 5.57 -30.26
N TYR A 29 0.82 5.98 -29.21
CA TYR A 29 -0.55 6.43 -29.36
C TYR A 29 -0.61 7.73 -30.16
N ASP A 30 -1.66 7.88 -30.99
CA ASP A 30 -1.89 9.01 -31.86
C ASP A 30 -3.26 9.63 -31.62
N ARG A 31 -3.55 10.68 -32.35
CA ARG A 31 -4.84 11.39 -32.29
C ARG A 31 -6.00 10.44 -32.62
N GLY A 32 -7.00 10.41 -31.76
CA GLY A 32 -8.19 9.57 -31.89
C GLY A 32 -8.08 8.24 -31.15
N ASP A 33 -6.88 7.84 -30.72
CA ASP A 33 -6.72 6.63 -29.90
C ASP A 33 -7.37 6.79 -28.51
N GLU A 34 -7.92 5.70 -28.02
CA GLU A 34 -8.55 5.66 -26.69
C GLU A 34 -7.57 5.14 -25.63
N ILE A 35 -7.58 5.79 -24.48
CA ILE A 35 -6.74 5.51 -23.32
C ILE A 35 -7.56 5.38 -22.06
N LEU A 36 -7.02 4.65 -21.07
CA LEU A 36 -7.56 4.63 -19.71
C LEU A 36 -6.75 5.56 -18.81
N LEU A 37 -7.46 6.35 -17.99
CA LEU A 37 -6.86 7.22 -16.99
C LEU A 37 -7.40 6.85 -15.61
N THR A 38 -6.62 7.16 -14.58
CA THR A 38 -7.09 7.10 -13.19
C THR A 38 -6.63 8.32 -12.40
N ASP A 39 -7.46 8.73 -11.46
CA ASP A 39 -7.16 9.76 -10.47
C ASP A 39 -6.38 9.21 -9.25
N GLY A 40 -6.21 7.88 -9.17
CA GLY A 40 -5.61 7.20 -8.01
C GLY A 40 -6.55 7.06 -6.80
N ARG A 41 -7.78 7.53 -6.90
CA ARG A 41 -8.80 7.54 -5.83
C ARG A 41 -9.98 6.61 -6.13
N GLY A 42 -9.78 5.69 -7.09
CA GLY A 42 -10.73 4.66 -7.45
C GLY A 42 -11.65 4.99 -8.63
N THR A 43 -11.39 6.07 -9.36
CA THR A 43 -12.10 6.36 -10.58
C THR A 43 -11.26 6.02 -11.80
N THR A 44 -11.87 5.30 -12.75
CA THR A 44 -11.30 5.05 -14.07
C THR A 44 -12.03 5.91 -15.09
N TYR A 45 -11.28 6.54 -15.98
CA TYR A 45 -11.79 7.38 -17.04
C TYR A 45 -11.41 6.79 -18.40
N HIS A 46 -12.37 6.67 -19.29
CA HIS A 46 -12.13 6.44 -20.70
C HIS A 46 -11.97 7.78 -21.40
N ALA A 47 -10.84 7.96 -22.07
CA ALA A 47 -10.53 9.22 -22.73
C ALA A 47 -10.01 8.97 -24.14
N ARG A 48 -10.12 9.99 -25.00
CA ARG A 48 -9.59 9.99 -26.38
C ARG A 48 -8.54 11.06 -26.52
N ILE A 49 -7.42 10.73 -27.16
CA ILE A 49 -6.34 11.66 -27.45
C ILE A 49 -6.80 12.67 -28.51
N THR A 50 -6.73 13.95 -28.18
CA THR A 50 -7.04 15.05 -29.07
C THR A 50 -5.80 15.67 -29.71
N ASN A 51 -4.66 15.68 -29.00
CA ASN A 51 -3.39 16.20 -29.48
C ASN A 51 -2.22 15.37 -28.90
N PRO A 52 -1.53 14.52 -29.70
CA PRO A 52 -0.47 13.63 -29.25
C PRO A 52 0.88 14.34 -29.09
N HIS A 53 0.94 15.39 -28.30
CA HIS A 53 2.20 16.08 -28.06
C HIS A 53 3.03 15.38 -26.96
N PRO A 54 4.34 15.07 -27.18
CA PRO A 54 5.15 14.24 -26.29
C PRO A 54 5.51 14.87 -24.94
N ARG A 55 5.15 16.13 -24.69
CA ARG A 55 5.29 16.80 -23.39
C ARG A 55 3.96 17.28 -22.83
N HIS A 56 2.91 17.23 -23.63
CA HIS A 56 1.62 17.82 -23.28
C HIS A 56 0.54 17.12 -24.12
N CYS A 57 0.38 15.82 -23.90
CA CYS A 57 -0.62 15.03 -24.61
C CYS A 57 -2.01 15.37 -24.09
N GLU A 58 -2.83 15.99 -24.96
CA GLU A 58 -4.20 16.42 -24.60
C GLU A 58 -5.19 15.29 -24.87
N PHE A 59 -6.21 15.24 -24.05
CA PHE A 59 -7.29 14.27 -24.15
C PHE A 59 -8.65 14.89 -23.85
N GLU A 60 -9.71 14.23 -24.29
CA GLU A 60 -11.08 14.46 -23.88
C GLU A 60 -11.62 13.24 -23.13
N VAL A 61 -12.28 13.44 -22.00
CA VAL A 61 -12.92 12.37 -21.24
C VAL A 61 -14.23 11.99 -21.93
N LEU A 62 -14.41 10.72 -22.26
CA LEU A 62 -15.60 10.16 -22.88
C LEU A 62 -16.58 9.63 -21.85
N SER A 63 -16.08 8.95 -20.83
CA SER A 63 -16.86 8.41 -19.69
C SER A 63 -15.99 8.20 -18.48
N GLN A 64 -16.65 8.09 -17.33
CA GLN A 64 -15.97 7.75 -16.07
C GLN A 64 -16.77 6.69 -15.32
N GLU A 65 -16.06 5.86 -14.56
CA GLU A 65 -16.64 4.81 -13.74
C GLU A 65 -15.91 4.74 -12.39
N LYS A 66 -16.68 4.81 -11.31
CA LYS A 66 -16.15 4.56 -9.97
C LYS A 66 -16.02 3.06 -9.77
N GLN A 67 -14.81 2.58 -9.58
CA GLN A 67 -14.55 1.17 -9.30
C GLN A 67 -14.77 0.87 -7.82
N GLU A 68 -15.32 -0.29 -7.51
CA GLU A 68 -15.32 -0.82 -6.16
C GLU A 68 -13.94 -1.43 -5.83
N LYS A 69 -13.54 -1.39 -4.57
CA LYS A 69 -12.35 -2.12 -4.13
C LYS A 69 -12.62 -3.63 -4.15
N THR A 70 -11.57 -4.41 -4.29
CA THR A 70 -11.65 -5.88 -4.24
C THR A 70 -11.99 -6.42 -2.85
N HIS A 71 -11.92 -5.58 -1.82
CA HIS A 71 -12.24 -5.89 -0.42
C HIS A 71 -12.92 -4.70 0.26
N ASN A 72 -13.65 -5.00 1.33
CA ASN A 72 -14.49 -4.03 2.06
C ASN A 72 -13.86 -3.51 3.36
N ILE A 73 -12.55 -3.59 3.50
CA ILE A 73 -11.80 -3.13 4.69
C ILE A 73 -10.79 -2.04 4.33
N TYR A 74 -10.27 -1.34 5.34
CA TYR A 74 -9.06 -0.53 5.24
C TYR A 74 -7.88 -1.34 5.76
N LEU A 75 -6.92 -1.66 4.88
CA LEU A 75 -5.73 -2.46 5.20
C LEU A 75 -4.49 -1.60 5.26
N HIS A 76 -3.92 -1.48 6.46
CA HIS A 76 -2.67 -0.78 6.72
C HIS A 76 -1.57 -1.78 7.11
N VAL A 77 -0.45 -1.75 6.40
CA VAL A 77 0.74 -2.56 6.70
C VAL A 77 1.88 -1.64 7.13
N ALA A 78 2.32 -1.76 8.38
CA ALA A 78 3.51 -1.09 8.88
C ALA A 78 4.67 -2.10 8.94
N ILE A 79 5.72 -1.86 8.14
CA ILE A 79 6.79 -2.82 7.91
C ILE A 79 8.18 -2.22 8.05
N ALA A 80 9.07 -2.91 8.74
CA ALA A 80 10.45 -2.47 8.84
C ALA A 80 11.17 -2.55 7.48
N PRO A 81 11.87 -1.47 7.07
CA PRO A 81 12.66 -1.48 5.86
C PRO A 81 13.76 -2.55 5.93
N THR A 82 13.80 -3.40 4.91
CA THR A 82 14.79 -4.45 4.81
C THR A 82 16.19 -3.90 4.55
N LYS A 83 17.24 -4.61 4.98
CA LYS A 83 18.65 -4.26 4.70
C LYS A 83 18.88 -4.06 3.20
N ASN A 84 18.47 -5.03 2.37
CA ASN A 84 18.41 -4.85 0.92
C ASN A 84 17.09 -4.18 0.52
N ILE A 85 17.18 -2.93 0.06
CA ILE A 85 16.00 -2.12 -0.29
C ILE A 85 15.15 -2.76 -1.39
N GLU A 86 15.74 -3.48 -2.35
CA GLU A 86 15.01 -4.13 -3.45
C GLU A 86 13.94 -5.11 -2.95
N ARG A 87 14.14 -5.69 -1.77
CA ARG A 87 13.15 -6.57 -1.14
C ARG A 87 11.94 -5.81 -0.63
N LEU A 88 12.17 -4.65 0.01
CA LEU A 88 11.07 -3.76 0.42
C LEU A 88 10.33 -3.25 -0.82
N GLU A 89 11.04 -2.85 -1.85
CA GLU A 89 10.48 -2.41 -3.13
C GLU A 89 9.58 -3.49 -3.75
N TRP A 90 10.06 -4.72 -3.78
CA TRP A 90 9.28 -5.86 -4.24
C TRP A 90 8.02 -6.09 -3.39
N MET A 91 8.12 -5.98 -2.06
CA MET A 91 6.96 -6.09 -1.18
C MET A 91 5.94 -4.98 -1.44
N VAL A 92 6.39 -3.73 -1.56
CA VAL A 92 5.53 -2.58 -1.88
C VAL A 92 4.81 -2.78 -3.21
N GLU A 93 5.53 -3.26 -4.25
CA GLU A 93 4.96 -3.62 -5.54
C GLU A 93 3.84 -4.64 -5.37
N LYS A 94 4.12 -5.78 -4.71
CA LYS A 94 3.15 -6.88 -4.57
C LYS A 94 1.96 -6.53 -3.67
N CYS A 95 2.18 -5.80 -2.58
CA CYS A 95 1.08 -5.33 -1.74
C CYS A 95 0.18 -4.32 -2.47
N THR A 96 0.74 -3.48 -3.34
CA THR A 96 -0.05 -2.58 -4.20
C THR A 96 -0.91 -3.37 -5.18
N GLU A 97 -0.36 -4.40 -5.83
CA GLU A 97 -1.11 -5.29 -6.73
C GLU A 97 -2.25 -6.03 -6.01
N ILE A 98 -2.03 -6.42 -4.74
CA ILE A 98 -3.00 -7.14 -3.90
C ILE A 98 -4.12 -6.22 -3.42
N GLY A 99 -3.84 -4.91 -3.23
CA GLY A 99 -4.85 -3.93 -2.80
C GLY A 99 -4.65 -3.40 -1.38
N VAL A 100 -3.41 -3.27 -0.89
CA VAL A 100 -3.15 -2.55 0.37
C VAL A 100 -3.60 -1.10 0.27
N ASP A 101 -4.17 -0.55 1.36
CA ASP A 101 -4.62 0.85 1.40
C ASP A 101 -3.56 1.81 1.92
N GLU A 102 -2.74 1.35 2.85
CA GLU A 102 -1.72 2.20 3.48
C GLU A 102 -0.46 1.39 3.82
N ILE A 103 0.69 1.97 3.55
CA ILE A 103 2.00 1.40 3.89
C ILE A 103 2.77 2.41 4.74
N THR A 104 3.24 1.97 5.92
CA THR A 104 4.14 2.75 6.77
C THR A 104 5.47 2.03 6.91
N PRO A 105 6.55 2.57 6.37
CA PRO A 105 7.89 2.09 6.72
C PRO A 105 8.14 2.32 8.22
N LEU A 106 8.47 1.26 8.96
CA LEU A 106 8.54 1.25 10.43
C LEU A 106 9.96 1.07 10.93
N LEU A 107 10.52 2.07 11.62
CA LEU A 107 11.84 1.99 12.21
C LEU A 107 11.77 1.29 13.58
N CYS A 108 12.26 0.06 13.63
CA CYS A 108 12.34 -0.77 14.82
C CYS A 108 13.76 -0.77 15.41
N ARG A 109 13.92 -1.27 16.65
CA ARG A 109 15.21 -1.36 17.35
C ARG A 109 16.29 -2.07 16.53
N PHE A 110 15.93 -3.17 15.87
CA PHE A 110 16.88 -3.99 15.10
C PHE A 110 16.85 -3.70 13.60
N SER A 111 16.26 -2.59 13.18
CA SER A 111 16.31 -2.14 11.78
C SER A 111 17.73 -1.76 11.40
N GLU A 112 18.30 -2.45 10.39
CA GLU A 112 19.61 -2.11 9.84
C GLU A 112 19.52 -0.85 8.94
N ARG A 113 18.40 -0.65 8.23
CA ARG A 113 18.17 0.50 7.38
C ARG A 113 17.41 1.58 8.15
N LYS A 114 18.06 2.73 8.33
CA LYS A 114 17.52 3.87 9.09
C LYS A 114 17.10 5.07 8.24
N ASN A 115 17.32 4.99 6.94
CA ASN A 115 16.94 6.03 5.99
C ASN A 115 16.25 5.41 4.79
N LEU A 116 15.20 6.07 4.32
CA LEU A 116 14.40 5.64 3.19
C LEU A 116 14.14 6.81 2.24
N ARG A 117 14.05 6.52 0.96
CA ARG A 117 13.67 7.49 -0.07
C ARG A 117 12.27 7.17 -0.56
N ASN A 118 11.29 7.92 -0.08
CA ASN A 118 9.88 7.71 -0.42
C ASN A 118 9.62 7.91 -1.92
N ASP A 119 10.30 8.87 -2.56
CA ASP A 119 10.16 9.15 -3.99
C ASP A 119 10.34 7.91 -4.88
N ARG A 120 11.17 6.97 -4.47
CA ARG A 120 11.37 5.71 -5.19
C ARG A 120 10.23 4.72 -4.94
N LEU A 121 9.74 4.62 -3.72
CA LEU A 121 8.61 3.74 -3.40
C LEU A 121 7.31 4.24 -4.03
N GLU A 122 7.09 5.55 -4.07
CA GLU A 122 5.94 6.16 -4.76
C GLU A 122 5.91 5.80 -6.25
N LYS A 123 7.07 5.82 -6.92
CA LYS A 123 7.19 5.38 -8.32
C LYS A 123 6.87 3.89 -8.50
N ILE A 124 7.27 3.06 -7.55
CA ILE A 124 6.96 1.62 -7.55
C ILE A 124 5.45 1.41 -7.38
N ILE A 125 4.84 2.08 -6.42
CA ILE A 125 3.38 2.06 -6.22
C ILE A 125 2.66 2.43 -7.51
N LEU A 126 3.03 3.55 -8.11
CA LEU A 126 2.42 4.01 -9.35
C LEU A 126 2.58 3.00 -10.49
N SER A 127 3.78 2.44 -10.65
CA SER A 127 4.07 1.43 -11.67
C SER A 127 3.26 0.15 -11.45
N ALA A 128 3.17 -0.33 -10.20
CA ALA A 128 2.41 -1.51 -9.83
C ALA A 128 0.91 -1.31 -10.08
N ALA A 129 0.35 -0.17 -9.66
CA ALA A 129 -1.05 0.16 -9.88
C ALA A 129 -1.40 0.23 -11.38
N LYS A 130 -0.54 0.85 -12.19
CA LYS A 130 -0.72 0.90 -13.66
C LYS A 130 -0.66 -0.49 -14.31
N GLN A 131 0.23 -1.35 -13.85
CA GLN A 131 0.38 -2.70 -14.38
C GLN A 131 -0.80 -3.61 -13.98
N SER A 132 -1.28 -3.51 -12.75
CA SER A 132 -2.43 -4.27 -12.25
C SER A 132 -3.78 -3.66 -12.63
N LEU A 133 -3.78 -2.50 -13.31
CA LEU A 133 -4.97 -1.73 -13.68
C LEU A 133 -5.83 -1.33 -12.48
N THR A 134 -5.23 -1.22 -11.29
CA THR A 134 -5.97 -0.78 -10.10
C THR A 134 -6.06 0.75 -10.06
N PRO A 135 -7.29 1.30 -9.92
CA PRO A 135 -7.47 2.74 -9.85
C PRO A 135 -7.24 3.33 -8.45
N TYR A 136 -6.89 2.51 -7.47
CA TYR A 136 -6.58 2.93 -6.12
C TYR A 136 -5.07 2.91 -5.88
N LEU A 137 -4.51 4.05 -5.49
CA LEU A 137 -3.11 4.12 -5.04
C LEU A 137 -3.06 4.03 -3.51
N PRO A 138 -2.28 3.12 -2.94
CA PRO A 138 -2.07 3.08 -1.50
C PRO A 138 -1.36 4.35 -1.02
N LYS A 139 -1.74 4.80 0.15
CA LYS A 139 -1.03 5.88 0.85
C LYS A 139 0.31 5.36 1.36
N LEU A 140 1.40 6.05 1.02
CA LEU A 140 2.72 5.80 1.57
C LEU A 140 3.05 6.85 2.63
N ASN A 141 3.34 6.40 3.84
CA ASN A 141 3.77 7.28 4.92
C ASN A 141 5.29 7.45 4.94
N GLU A 142 5.76 8.47 5.65
CA GLU A 142 7.16 8.64 5.97
C GLU A 142 7.66 7.52 6.89
N LEU A 143 8.99 7.32 6.89
CA LEU A 143 9.63 6.41 7.83
C LEU A 143 9.32 6.84 9.28
N THR A 144 8.54 6.02 9.97
CA THR A 144 8.00 6.31 11.30
C THR A 144 8.69 5.42 12.34
N ASP A 145 9.14 5.98 13.44
CA ASP A 145 9.67 5.17 14.53
C ASP A 145 8.56 4.43 15.28
N PHE A 146 8.94 3.30 15.91
CA PHE A 146 7.98 2.40 16.56
C PHE A 146 7.17 3.08 17.65
N ALA A 147 7.79 3.94 18.48
CA ALA A 147 7.09 4.63 19.57
C ALA A 147 6.07 5.63 19.02
N SER A 148 6.44 6.41 18.00
CA SER A 148 5.52 7.32 17.32
C SER A 148 4.33 6.60 16.70
N LEU A 149 4.54 5.41 16.11
CA LEU A 149 3.43 4.61 15.59
C LEU A 149 2.49 4.16 16.72
N MET A 150 3.03 3.76 17.88
CA MET A 150 2.20 3.41 19.04
C MET A 150 1.40 4.61 19.57
N GLU A 151 2.01 5.81 19.58
CA GLU A 151 1.31 7.05 19.94
C GLU A 151 0.18 7.41 18.96
N MET A 152 0.31 7.05 17.68
CA MET A 152 -0.72 7.30 16.67
C MET A 152 -1.85 6.27 16.71
N TYR A 153 -1.53 5.00 16.87
CA TYR A 153 -2.48 3.90 16.69
C TYR A 153 -2.78 3.10 17.99
N GLY A 154 -2.23 3.49 19.14
CA GLY A 154 -2.58 2.90 20.42
C GLY A 154 -4.05 3.11 20.77
N ASP A 155 -4.62 2.22 21.62
CA ASP A 155 -6.05 2.25 21.97
C ASP A 155 -6.50 3.57 22.58
N GLU A 156 -5.64 4.21 23.38
CA GLU A 156 -5.95 5.50 23.98
C GLU A 156 -5.97 6.62 22.94
N ALA A 157 -5.03 6.60 21.98
CA ALA A 157 -4.95 7.58 20.91
C ALA A 157 -6.17 7.49 19.98
N MET A 158 -6.54 6.29 19.58
CA MET A 158 -7.72 6.03 18.74
C MET A 158 -9.01 6.50 19.42
N ARG A 159 -9.19 6.16 20.72
CA ARG A 159 -10.35 6.62 21.50
C ARG A 159 -10.43 8.15 21.62
N ARG A 160 -9.30 8.84 21.82
CA ARG A 160 -9.26 10.31 21.88
C ARG A 160 -9.68 10.98 20.58
N ARG A 161 -9.38 10.37 19.42
CA ARG A 161 -9.77 10.87 18.10
C ARG A 161 -11.20 10.50 17.71
N GLY A 162 -11.87 9.63 18.47
CA GLY A 162 -13.20 9.14 18.13
C GLY A 162 -13.22 8.28 16.88
N GLU A 163 -12.09 7.69 16.51
CA GLU A 163 -11.97 6.79 15.37
C GLU A 163 -12.55 5.42 15.68
N GLU A 164 -13.17 4.79 14.70
CA GLU A 164 -13.65 3.42 14.86
C GLU A 164 -12.48 2.47 15.15
N ALA A 165 -12.73 1.51 16.06
CA ALA A 165 -11.70 0.57 16.47
C ALA A 165 -11.31 -0.34 15.30
N MET A 166 -10.08 -0.18 14.79
CA MET A 166 -9.46 -1.13 13.86
C MET A 166 -8.82 -2.28 14.63
N ASP A 167 -8.73 -3.44 13.98
CA ASP A 167 -8.01 -4.59 14.51
C ASP A 167 -6.51 -4.39 14.31
N LYS A 168 -5.72 -4.63 15.36
CA LYS A 168 -4.28 -4.36 15.34
C LYS A 168 -3.51 -5.64 15.65
N TYR A 169 -2.54 -5.97 14.80
CA TYR A 169 -1.76 -7.19 14.88
C TYR A 169 -0.26 -6.91 14.82
N ILE A 170 0.51 -7.65 15.61
CA ILE A 170 1.98 -7.67 15.54
C ILE A 170 2.46 -9.08 15.23
N ALA A 171 3.12 -9.26 14.07
CA ALA A 171 3.65 -10.54 13.65
C ALA A 171 5.12 -10.68 14.08
N HIS A 172 5.41 -11.65 14.97
CA HIS A 172 6.76 -11.91 15.47
C HIS A 172 7.05 -13.40 15.62
N CYS A 173 8.33 -13.78 15.77
CA CYS A 173 8.79 -15.16 15.79
C CYS A 173 9.04 -15.75 17.18
N TYR A 174 8.80 -15.01 18.28
CA TYR A 174 8.97 -15.55 19.64
C TYR A 174 8.06 -16.76 19.85
N LYS A 175 8.51 -17.70 20.69
CA LYS A 175 7.83 -19.01 20.91
C LYS A 175 6.65 -18.93 21.90
N ASP A 176 5.91 -17.86 21.89
CA ASP A 176 4.72 -17.71 22.71
C ASP A 176 3.50 -18.38 22.04
N GLU A 177 2.51 -18.75 22.86
CA GLU A 177 1.22 -19.16 22.31
C GLU A 177 0.55 -17.97 21.65
N LYS A 178 0.44 -18.01 20.32
CA LYS A 178 -0.24 -17.00 19.53
C LYS A 178 -1.07 -17.65 18.45
N ARG A 179 -2.13 -16.93 18.08
CA ARG A 179 -3.01 -17.36 16.98
C ARG A 179 -2.34 -17.08 15.63
N GLU A 180 -2.65 -17.87 14.64
CA GLU A 180 -2.29 -17.53 13.27
C GLU A 180 -3.12 -16.33 12.80
N LEU A 181 -2.53 -15.44 12.00
CA LEU A 181 -3.21 -14.24 11.51
C LEU A 181 -4.55 -14.59 10.84
N LYS A 182 -4.59 -15.62 10.00
CA LYS A 182 -5.79 -16.08 9.32
C LYS A 182 -6.95 -16.47 10.26
N ASP A 183 -6.62 -16.89 11.50
CA ASP A 183 -7.61 -17.32 12.50
C ASP A 183 -7.93 -16.19 13.51
N ALA A 184 -7.13 -15.12 13.50
CA ALA A 184 -7.29 -13.94 14.35
C ALA A 184 -8.04 -12.82 13.66
N LEU A 185 -7.91 -12.68 12.33
CA LEU A 185 -8.61 -11.69 11.52
C LEU A 185 -10.13 -11.83 11.63
N ARG A 186 -10.81 -10.72 11.61
CA ARG A 186 -12.29 -10.62 11.60
C ARG A 186 -12.76 -10.01 10.29
N LYS A 187 -13.64 -10.70 9.57
CA LYS A 187 -14.19 -10.20 8.29
C LYS A 187 -14.89 -8.84 8.48
N GLY A 188 -14.65 -7.92 7.56
CA GLY A 188 -15.27 -6.58 7.55
C GLY A 188 -14.71 -5.60 8.59
N ARG A 189 -13.54 -5.88 9.17
CA ARG A 189 -12.87 -4.97 10.12
C ARG A 189 -11.61 -4.39 9.51
N ASP A 190 -11.43 -3.10 9.66
CA ASP A 190 -10.19 -2.42 9.31
C ASP A 190 -9.01 -2.98 10.10
N VAL A 191 -7.85 -3.06 9.48
CA VAL A 191 -6.71 -3.82 10.00
C VAL A 191 -5.42 -3.03 9.90
N LEU A 192 -4.65 -2.99 10.99
CA LEU A 192 -3.23 -2.59 11.00
C LEU A 192 -2.36 -3.79 11.37
N ILE A 193 -1.38 -4.12 10.53
CA ILE A 193 -0.46 -5.24 10.77
C ILE A 193 0.98 -4.73 10.82
N LEU A 194 1.69 -5.07 11.91
CA LEU A 194 3.11 -4.74 12.08
C LEU A 194 3.98 -5.92 11.67
N ILE A 195 4.97 -5.66 10.84
CA ILE A 195 5.98 -6.62 10.36
C ILE A 195 7.38 -6.11 10.74
N GLY A 196 8.11 -6.89 11.53
CA GLY A 196 9.44 -6.55 12.03
C GLY A 196 10.56 -6.67 11.00
N PRO A 197 11.78 -6.18 11.35
CA PRO A 197 12.99 -6.33 10.54
C PRO A 197 13.48 -7.78 10.53
N GLU A 198 14.58 -8.04 9.82
CA GLU A 198 15.21 -9.37 9.77
C GLU A 198 15.63 -9.91 11.17
N GLY A 199 15.91 -9.00 12.11
CA GLY A 199 16.21 -9.30 13.52
C GLY A 199 14.97 -9.45 14.41
N ASP A 200 13.76 -9.40 13.86
CA ASP A 200 12.51 -9.36 14.58
C ASP A 200 12.29 -8.05 15.38
N PHE A 201 11.17 -7.90 16.04
CA PHE A 201 10.94 -6.89 17.06
C PHE A 201 11.74 -7.23 18.32
N SER A 202 12.13 -6.24 19.11
CA SER A 202 12.62 -6.48 20.47
C SER A 202 11.45 -6.88 21.40
N GLU A 203 11.78 -7.61 22.50
CA GLU A 203 10.78 -7.96 23.49
C GLU A 203 10.03 -6.71 24.02
N GLN A 204 10.75 -5.60 24.21
CA GLN A 204 10.20 -4.33 24.66
C GLN A 204 9.20 -3.72 23.67
N GLU A 205 9.46 -3.85 22.36
CA GLU A 205 8.53 -3.40 21.31
C GLU A 205 7.28 -4.28 21.28
N VAL A 206 7.42 -5.59 21.41
CA VAL A 206 6.28 -6.50 21.49
C VAL A 206 5.42 -6.22 22.71
N GLU A 207 6.03 -6.06 23.89
CA GLU A 207 5.31 -5.70 25.13
C GLU A 207 4.61 -4.34 25.01
N MET A 208 5.24 -3.35 24.37
CA MET A 208 4.64 -2.04 24.12
C MET A 208 3.42 -2.19 23.19
N ALA A 209 3.55 -2.90 22.08
CA ALA A 209 2.43 -3.13 21.17
C ALA A 209 1.25 -3.82 21.86
N ILE A 210 1.51 -4.85 22.67
CA ILE A 210 0.46 -5.55 23.43
C ILE A 210 -0.27 -4.60 24.38
N ARG A 211 0.46 -3.74 25.10
CA ARG A 211 -0.15 -2.72 25.97
C ARG A 211 -1.02 -1.72 25.22
N GLU A 212 -0.64 -1.42 23.96
CA GLU A 212 -1.38 -0.52 23.07
C GLU A 212 -2.47 -1.23 22.25
N GLY A 213 -2.82 -2.48 22.64
CA GLY A 213 -3.94 -3.22 22.08
C GLY A 213 -3.66 -4.02 20.83
N PHE A 214 -2.38 -4.23 20.46
CA PHE A 214 -2.01 -5.12 19.37
C PHE A 214 -2.05 -6.58 19.81
N LEU A 215 -2.64 -7.43 18.98
CA LEU A 215 -2.68 -8.88 19.20
C LEU A 215 -1.46 -9.55 18.55
N PRO A 216 -0.65 -10.31 19.30
CA PRO A 216 0.44 -11.11 18.75
C PRO A 216 -0.09 -12.20 17.82
N VAL A 217 0.52 -12.34 16.62
CA VAL A 217 0.09 -13.35 15.64
C VAL A 217 1.27 -14.04 14.97
N GLY A 218 1.02 -15.26 14.48
CA GLY A 218 1.90 -16.00 13.58
C GLY A 218 1.45 -15.87 12.13
N LEU A 219 2.40 -16.10 11.20
CA LEU A 219 2.15 -16.13 9.75
C LEU A 219 2.43 -17.52 9.16
N GLY A 220 2.13 -18.59 9.92
CA GLY A 220 2.40 -19.95 9.54
C GLY A 220 3.63 -20.56 10.23
N ARG A 221 3.85 -21.86 9.99
CA ARG A 221 4.90 -22.63 10.66
C ARG A 221 6.32 -22.34 10.16
N SER A 222 6.45 -21.82 8.95
CA SER A 222 7.74 -21.52 8.32
C SER A 222 8.20 -20.13 8.71
N ARG A 223 9.51 -19.97 8.96
CA ARG A 223 10.09 -18.65 9.14
C ARG A 223 10.12 -17.92 7.80
N LEU A 224 9.36 -16.85 7.68
CA LEU A 224 9.33 -16.00 6.51
C LEU A 224 10.38 -14.90 6.61
N ARG A 225 10.85 -14.41 5.47
CA ARG A 225 11.60 -13.16 5.40
C ARG A 225 10.65 -11.98 5.59
N THR A 226 11.15 -10.83 6.01
CA THR A 226 10.37 -9.62 6.26
C THR A 226 9.47 -9.24 5.08
N GLU A 227 10.03 -9.17 3.87
CA GLU A 227 9.27 -8.88 2.66
C GLU A 227 8.18 -9.90 2.35
N THR A 228 8.49 -11.18 2.56
CA THR A 228 7.52 -12.28 2.37
C THR A 228 6.41 -12.22 3.43
N ALA A 229 6.76 -11.91 4.68
CA ALA A 229 5.79 -11.75 5.76
C ALA A 229 4.81 -10.61 5.46
N GLY A 230 5.29 -9.47 4.93
CA GLY A 230 4.45 -8.36 4.49
C GLY A 230 3.44 -8.77 3.42
N VAL A 231 3.90 -9.45 2.37
CA VAL A 231 3.01 -9.93 1.28
C VAL A 231 2.00 -10.95 1.79
N VAL A 232 2.43 -11.93 2.60
CA VAL A 232 1.55 -12.95 3.17
C VAL A 232 0.49 -12.32 4.07
N ALA A 233 0.88 -11.39 4.94
CA ALA A 233 -0.06 -10.69 5.83
C ALA A 233 -1.09 -9.88 5.04
N CYS A 234 -0.63 -9.12 4.04
CA CYS A 234 -1.48 -8.35 3.15
C CYS A 234 -2.49 -9.26 2.42
N HIS A 235 -2.01 -10.30 1.76
CA HIS A 235 -2.88 -11.22 1.00
C HIS A 235 -3.86 -11.98 1.90
N THR A 236 -3.44 -12.40 3.12
CA THR A 236 -4.33 -13.07 4.06
C THR A 236 -5.50 -12.16 4.46
N ALA A 237 -5.25 -10.87 4.71
CA ALA A 237 -6.29 -9.92 5.07
C ALA A 237 -7.25 -9.64 3.89
N VAL A 238 -6.72 -9.45 2.68
CA VAL A 238 -7.55 -9.24 1.48
C VAL A 238 -8.39 -10.48 1.18
N LEU A 239 -7.78 -11.67 1.09
CA LEU A 239 -8.47 -12.92 0.76
C LEU A 239 -9.65 -13.23 1.69
N LEU A 240 -9.53 -12.90 2.99
CA LEU A 240 -10.64 -13.07 3.94
C LEU A 240 -11.80 -12.09 3.67
N ASN A 241 -11.51 -10.95 3.06
CA ASN A 241 -12.45 -9.84 2.87
C ASN A 241 -12.84 -9.59 1.40
N GLU A 242 -12.40 -10.45 0.50
CA GLU A 242 -12.95 -10.53 -0.86
C GLU A 242 -14.41 -11.02 -0.80
N ASP A 243 -15.29 -10.40 -1.60
CA ASP A 243 -16.69 -10.77 -1.73
C ASP A 243 -16.92 -11.84 -2.79
#